data_51d57138ed371d04f42872ccb1abf3f3
#
_entry.id   51d57138ed371d04f42872ccb1abf3f3
#
_cell.length_a   1.000
_cell.length_b   1.000
_cell.length_c   1.000
_cell.angle_alpha   90.00
_cell.angle_beta   90.00
_cell.angle_gamma   90.00
#
_symmetry.space_group_name_H-M   'P 1'
#
loop_
_entity.id
_entity.type
_entity.pdbx_description
1 polymer ?
#
loop_
_entity_poly.entity_id
_entity_poly.type
_entity_poly.pdbx_seq_one_letter_code
_entity_poly.pdbx_strand_id
1 'polypeptide(L)'
;MYLSLEDELLLLREQVNYLMERLAEQPALAERPVNWAALDAADAAEQWGLLVDWTDWLRERYQLHERIPSCWYAHGALIEELSALRTAWVGAVLDPQARLDDPARWHELMERTLDRIRDWDRSGCSDGTHRAEQPLPDDTDHSHRERAIHADLVRREGEGQS
;
A
#
# COMPACT_ATOMS: atom_id res chain seq x y z
N MET A 1 34.28 -16.98 -32.28
CA MET A 1 35.31 -16.44 -31.40
C MET A 1 34.72 -16.58 -29.98
N TYR A 2 35.26 -17.53 -29.19
CA TYR A 2 34.78 -17.74 -27.83
C TYR A 2 35.49 -16.74 -26.93
N LEU A 3 34.76 -16.10 -26.03
CA LEU A 3 35.33 -15.27 -24.97
C LEU A 3 36.21 -16.14 -24.06
N SER A 4 37.28 -15.58 -23.52
CA SER A 4 38.07 -16.28 -22.52
C SER A 4 37.28 -16.39 -21.22
N LEU A 5 37.62 -17.38 -20.39
CA LEU A 5 36.99 -17.55 -19.05
C LEU A 5 37.16 -16.27 -18.20
N GLU A 6 38.24 -15.55 -18.38
CA GLU A 6 38.51 -14.28 -17.69
C GLU A 6 37.57 -13.16 -18.17
N ASP A 7 37.28 -13.10 -19.49
CA ASP A 7 36.33 -12.12 -20.04
C ASP A 7 34.90 -12.43 -19.58
N GLU A 8 34.51 -13.71 -19.49
CA GLU A 8 33.21 -14.12 -18.98
C GLU A 8 33.04 -13.76 -17.50
N LEU A 9 34.08 -13.96 -16.69
CA LEU A 9 34.08 -13.59 -15.26
C LEU A 9 33.97 -12.07 -15.06
N LEU A 10 34.64 -11.28 -15.89
CA LEU A 10 34.56 -9.82 -15.84
C LEU A 10 33.12 -9.35 -16.17
N LEU A 11 32.52 -9.89 -17.22
CA LEU A 11 31.15 -9.55 -17.61
C LEU A 11 30.13 -9.94 -16.52
N LEU A 12 30.29 -11.12 -15.93
CA LEU A 12 29.43 -11.55 -14.82
C LEU A 12 29.56 -10.64 -13.60
N ARG A 13 30.79 -10.22 -13.28
CA ARG A 13 31.04 -9.28 -12.18
C ARG A 13 30.39 -7.91 -12.43
N GLU A 14 30.49 -7.38 -13.64
CA GLU A 14 29.82 -6.13 -14.03
C GLU A 14 28.29 -6.25 -13.93
N GLN A 15 27.74 -7.37 -14.38
CA GLN A 15 26.31 -7.64 -14.27
C GLN A 15 25.85 -7.73 -12.82
N VAL A 16 26.59 -8.42 -11.96
CA VAL A 16 26.29 -8.52 -10.52
C VAL A 16 26.36 -7.14 -9.87
N ASN A 17 27.38 -6.35 -10.14
CA ASN A 17 27.50 -4.99 -9.61
C ASN A 17 26.33 -4.11 -10.07
N TYR A 18 25.97 -4.15 -11.34
CA TYR A 18 24.81 -3.42 -11.87
C TYR A 18 23.51 -3.82 -11.18
N LEU A 19 23.29 -5.13 -10.96
CA LEU A 19 22.10 -5.62 -10.26
C LEU A 19 22.09 -5.19 -8.77
N MET A 20 23.27 -5.21 -8.13
CA MET A 20 23.41 -4.75 -6.74
C MET A 20 23.12 -3.24 -6.60
N GLU A 21 23.60 -2.42 -7.54
CA GLU A 21 23.29 -0.99 -7.59
C GLU A 21 21.80 -0.76 -7.80
N ARG A 22 21.18 -1.48 -8.73
CA ARG A 22 19.74 -1.41 -9.00
C ARG A 22 18.89 -1.85 -7.79
N LEU A 23 19.34 -2.85 -7.04
CA LEU A 23 18.67 -3.28 -5.80
C LEU A 23 18.84 -2.22 -4.69
N ALA A 24 20.00 -1.58 -4.60
CA ALA A 24 20.24 -0.51 -3.63
C ALA A 24 19.44 0.76 -3.92
N GLU A 25 19.10 1.02 -5.20
CA GLU A 25 18.24 2.13 -5.63
C GLU A 25 16.75 1.86 -5.39
N GLN A 26 16.36 0.58 -5.14
CA GLN A 26 14.97 0.27 -4.85
C GLN A 26 14.64 0.66 -3.41
N PRO A 27 13.54 1.39 -3.18
CA PRO A 27 13.11 1.68 -1.82
C PRO A 27 12.91 0.37 -1.04
N ALA A 28 13.28 0.36 0.22
CA ALA A 28 13.02 -0.78 1.10
C ALA A 28 11.51 -1.12 1.10
N LEU A 29 11.17 -2.37 1.42
CA LEU A 29 9.77 -2.81 1.45
C LEU A 29 8.92 -1.90 2.35
N ALA A 30 9.52 -1.40 3.44
CA ALA A 30 8.91 -0.45 4.36
C ALA A 30 8.55 0.92 3.76
N GLU A 31 9.18 1.29 2.63
CA GLU A 31 9.05 2.60 1.97
C GLU A 31 8.17 2.56 0.71
N ARG A 32 7.66 1.38 0.36
CA ARG A 32 6.79 1.20 -0.82
C ARG A 32 5.32 1.24 -0.42
N PRO A 33 4.43 1.70 -1.33
CA PRO A 33 3.00 1.46 -1.16
C PRO A 33 2.72 -0.05 -1.05
N VAL A 34 1.94 -0.43 -0.06
CA VAL A 34 1.62 -1.83 0.21
C VAL A 34 0.50 -2.29 -0.71
N ASN A 35 0.71 -3.43 -1.38
CA ASN A 35 -0.34 -4.15 -2.10
C ASN A 35 -0.53 -5.51 -1.41
N TRP A 36 -1.39 -5.55 -0.41
CA TRP A 36 -1.62 -6.74 0.42
C TRP A 36 -1.96 -8.00 -0.39
N ALA A 37 -2.68 -7.83 -1.50
CA ALA A 37 -3.10 -8.94 -2.36
C ALA A 37 -1.94 -9.60 -3.13
N ALA A 38 -0.80 -8.91 -3.28
CA ALA A 38 0.35 -9.37 -4.04
C ALA A 38 1.52 -9.83 -3.17
N LEU A 39 1.42 -9.70 -1.83
CA LEU A 39 2.49 -10.10 -0.90
C LEU A 39 2.54 -11.63 -0.76
N ASP A 40 3.74 -12.17 -0.70
CA ASP A 40 3.93 -13.52 -0.19
C ASP A 40 3.87 -13.55 1.35
N ALA A 41 3.96 -14.74 1.96
CA ALA A 41 3.79 -14.89 3.40
C ALA A 41 4.92 -14.19 4.21
N ALA A 42 6.13 -14.14 3.69
CA ALA A 42 7.26 -13.52 4.37
C ALA A 42 7.15 -11.99 4.32
N ASP A 43 6.89 -11.44 3.14
CA ASP A 43 6.67 -10.01 2.94
C ASP A 43 5.44 -9.52 3.71
N ALA A 44 4.36 -10.32 3.73
CA ALA A 44 3.17 -10.01 4.50
C ALA A 44 3.46 -9.95 6.01
N ALA A 45 4.25 -10.89 6.55
CA ALA A 45 4.63 -10.89 7.95
C ALA A 45 5.45 -9.64 8.33
N GLU A 46 6.38 -9.22 7.47
CA GLU A 46 7.15 -7.98 7.66
C GLU A 46 6.23 -6.75 7.64
N GLN A 47 5.36 -6.64 6.63
CA GLN A 47 4.44 -5.51 6.52
C GLN A 47 3.45 -5.43 7.70
N TRP A 48 2.98 -6.58 8.19
CA TRP A 48 2.17 -6.63 9.42
C TRP A 48 2.92 -6.09 10.62
N GLY A 49 4.16 -6.51 10.85
CA GLY A 49 5.00 -6.00 11.94
C GLY A 49 5.13 -4.48 11.89
N LEU A 50 5.49 -3.95 10.72
CA LEU A 50 5.65 -2.51 10.49
C LEU A 50 4.34 -1.73 10.68
N LEU A 51 3.22 -2.28 10.23
CA LEU A 51 1.92 -1.60 10.35
C LEU A 51 1.40 -1.61 11.78
N VAL A 52 1.55 -2.72 12.50
CA VAL A 52 1.11 -2.84 13.91
C VAL A 52 1.90 -1.87 14.77
N ASP A 53 3.23 -1.91 14.72
CA ASP A 53 4.09 -1.04 15.53
C ASP A 53 3.80 0.45 15.27
N TRP A 54 3.64 0.81 14.00
CA TRP A 54 3.35 2.19 13.62
C TRP A 54 1.93 2.63 14.04
N THR A 55 0.93 1.75 13.89
CA THR A 55 -0.47 2.08 14.27
C THR A 55 -0.60 2.22 15.79
N ASP A 56 0.08 1.37 16.57
CA ASP A 56 0.09 1.49 18.02
C ASP A 56 0.76 2.78 18.47
N TRP A 57 1.92 3.14 17.87
CA TRP A 57 2.56 4.44 18.08
C TRP A 57 1.63 5.59 17.71
N LEU A 58 0.94 5.53 16.57
CA LEU A 58 0.04 6.57 16.10
C LEU A 58 -1.13 6.78 17.07
N ARG A 59 -1.78 5.69 17.46
CA ARG A 59 -2.92 5.71 18.41
C ARG A 59 -2.53 6.32 19.75
N GLU A 60 -1.36 5.95 20.26
CA GLU A 60 -0.84 6.49 21.53
C GLU A 60 -0.43 7.96 21.40
N ARG A 61 0.35 8.28 20.35
CA ARG A 61 0.91 9.62 20.15
C ARG A 61 -0.14 10.69 19.95
N TYR A 62 -1.21 10.37 19.23
CA TYR A 62 -2.29 11.31 18.87
C TYR A 62 -3.58 11.06 19.64
N GLN A 63 -3.58 10.15 20.63
CA GLN A 63 -4.73 9.80 21.47
C GLN A 63 -5.95 9.37 20.63
N LEU A 64 -5.72 8.48 19.64
CA LEU A 64 -6.72 8.08 18.64
C LEU A 64 -7.47 6.80 18.99
N HIS A 65 -7.51 6.38 20.25
CA HIS A 65 -8.11 5.12 20.67
C HIS A 65 -9.62 5.02 20.36
N GLU A 66 -10.31 6.17 20.31
CA GLU A 66 -11.74 6.22 19.94
C GLU A 66 -11.96 6.33 18.42
N ARG A 67 -10.94 6.77 17.67
CA ARG A 67 -11.03 6.98 16.22
C ARG A 67 -10.51 5.78 15.42
N ILE A 68 -9.55 5.03 15.96
CA ILE A 68 -9.01 3.79 15.38
C ILE A 68 -9.35 2.67 16.38
N PRO A 69 -10.34 1.81 16.08
CA PRO A 69 -10.77 0.75 16.99
C PRO A 69 -9.63 -0.24 17.27
N SER A 70 -9.65 -0.87 18.46
CA SER A 70 -8.60 -1.83 18.84
C SER A 70 -8.54 -3.06 17.94
N CYS A 71 -9.62 -3.36 17.23
CA CYS A 71 -9.74 -4.47 16.29
C CYS A 71 -9.53 -4.03 14.81
N TRP A 72 -8.87 -2.90 14.55
CA TRP A 72 -8.65 -2.38 13.20
C TRP A 72 -8.06 -3.41 12.23
N TYR A 73 -7.21 -4.29 12.73
CA TYR A 73 -6.56 -5.37 11.95
C TYR A 73 -7.54 -6.46 11.46
N ALA A 74 -8.77 -6.49 11.95
CA ALA A 74 -9.81 -7.40 11.49
C ALA A 74 -10.71 -6.81 10.39
N HIS A 75 -10.47 -5.56 9.98
CA HIS A 75 -11.26 -4.83 9.00
C HIS A 75 -10.41 -4.44 7.79
N GLY A 76 -10.69 -5.08 6.64
CA GLY A 76 -9.88 -4.90 5.43
C GLY A 76 -9.72 -3.45 4.99
N ALA A 77 -10.80 -2.66 5.02
CA ALA A 77 -10.74 -1.25 4.65
C ALA A 77 -9.83 -0.43 5.59
N LEU A 78 -9.82 -0.74 6.89
CA LEU A 78 -8.97 -0.06 7.86
C LEU A 78 -7.49 -0.41 7.67
N ILE A 79 -7.19 -1.67 7.32
CA ILE A 79 -5.83 -2.11 6.98
C ILE A 79 -5.29 -1.29 5.80
N GLU A 80 -6.08 -1.16 4.73
CA GLU A 80 -5.68 -0.39 3.54
C GLU A 80 -5.47 1.09 3.84
N GLU A 81 -6.40 1.73 4.56
CA GLU A 81 -6.30 3.14 4.93
C GLU A 81 -5.09 3.43 5.82
N LEU A 82 -4.85 2.60 6.84
CA LEU A 82 -3.71 2.76 7.74
C LEU A 82 -2.38 2.48 7.04
N SER A 83 -2.33 1.49 6.13
CA SER A 83 -1.14 1.21 5.32
C SER A 83 -0.78 2.39 4.41
N ALA A 84 -1.77 2.97 3.73
CA ALA A 84 -1.57 4.13 2.88
C ALA A 84 -1.12 5.36 3.70
N LEU A 85 -1.73 5.58 4.87
CA LEU A 85 -1.36 6.68 5.76
C LEU A 85 0.06 6.52 6.31
N ARG A 86 0.46 5.28 6.67
CA ARG A 86 1.83 4.98 7.10
C ARG A 86 2.84 5.26 5.99
N THR A 87 2.58 4.80 4.77
CA THR A 87 3.47 5.05 3.62
C THR A 87 3.64 6.55 3.38
N ALA A 88 2.56 7.33 3.45
CA ALA A 88 2.63 8.78 3.35
C ALA A 88 3.43 9.42 4.49
N TRP A 89 3.35 8.88 5.71
CA TRP A 89 4.14 9.33 6.85
C TRP A 89 5.63 9.09 6.64
N VAL A 90 6.01 7.90 6.15
CA VAL A 90 7.41 7.58 5.81
C VAL A 90 7.96 8.60 4.82
N GLY A 91 7.24 8.87 3.73
CA GLY A 91 7.66 9.87 2.74
C GLY A 91 7.70 11.30 3.27
N ALA A 92 6.80 11.68 4.18
CA ALA A 92 6.74 13.04 4.69
C ALA A 92 7.74 13.34 5.83
N VAL A 93 8.14 12.31 6.59
CA VAL A 93 8.89 12.51 7.84
C VAL A 93 10.28 11.86 7.81
N LEU A 94 10.43 10.72 7.14
CA LEU A 94 11.67 9.94 7.12
C LEU A 94 12.46 10.09 5.81
N ASP A 95 11.82 10.54 4.72
CA ASP A 95 12.51 10.76 3.45
C ASP A 95 13.45 11.97 3.55
N PRO A 96 14.76 11.82 3.30
CA PRO A 96 15.70 12.96 3.28
C PRO A 96 15.38 14.02 2.22
N GLN A 97 14.57 13.67 1.20
CA GLN A 97 14.14 14.57 0.13
C GLN A 97 12.78 15.22 0.41
N ALA A 98 12.17 14.92 1.57
CA ALA A 98 10.89 15.52 1.96
C ALA A 98 10.97 17.05 2.01
N ARG A 99 9.90 17.70 1.59
CA ARG A 99 9.78 19.15 1.69
C ARG A 99 9.51 19.56 3.14
N LEU A 100 9.88 20.78 3.48
CA LEU A 100 9.68 21.30 4.85
C LEU A 100 8.22 21.36 5.29
N ASP A 101 7.29 21.43 4.34
CA ASP A 101 5.84 21.47 4.59
C ASP A 101 5.15 20.09 4.51
N ASP A 102 5.84 19.04 4.09
CA ASP A 102 5.25 17.70 3.96
C ASP A 102 4.76 17.11 5.29
N PRO A 103 5.43 17.28 6.43
CA PRO A 103 4.87 16.84 7.71
C PRO A 103 3.55 17.52 8.09
N ALA A 104 3.38 18.81 7.76
CA ALA A 104 2.13 19.52 8.01
C ALA A 104 1.00 19.01 7.09
N ARG A 105 1.31 18.74 5.81
CA ARG A 105 0.37 18.13 4.85
C ARG A 105 -0.03 16.73 5.26
N TRP A 106 0.90 15.97 5.84
CA TRP A 106 0.58 14.64 6.37
C TRP A 106 -0.46 14.71 7.50
N HIS A 107 -0.41 15.71 8.39
CA HIS A 107 -1.44 15.88 9.42
C HIS A 107 -2.83 16.13 8.81
N GLU A 108 -2.92 16.91 7.73
CA GLU A 108 -4.19 17.09 7.02
C GLU A 108 -4.68 15.77 6.37
N LEU A 109 -3.76 14.98 5.83
CA LEU A 109 -4.07 13.67 5.29
C LEU A 109 -4.55 12.71 6.39
N MET A 110 -3.90 12.73 7.55
CA MET A 110 -4.28 11.93 8.71
C MET A 110 -5.72 12.23 9.13
N GLU A 111 -6.10 13.50 9.28
CA GLU A 111 -7.48 13.85 9.65
C GLU A 111 -8.50 13.33 8.64
N ARG A 112 -8.24 13.51 7.35
CA ARG A 112 -9.11 12.97 6.29
C ARG A 112 -9.18 11.44 6.28
N THR A 113 -8.07 10.77 6.58
CA THR A 113 -8.03 9.31 6.69
C THR A 113 -8.85 8.84 7.89
N LEU A 114 -8.74 9.51 9.03
CA LEU A 114 -9.52 9.18 10.22
C LEU A 114 -11.04 9.37 10.00
N ASP A 115 -11.43 10.37 9.21
CA ASP A 115 -12.83 10.52 8.81
C ASP A 115 -13.30 9.36 7.91
N ARG A 116 -12.48 8.94 6.95
CA ARG A 116 -12.78 7.75 6.12
C ARG A 116 -12.84 6.47 6.95
N ILE A 117 -11.94 6.26 7.89
CA ILE A 117 -11.96 5.11 8.81
C ILE A 117 -13.29 5.05 9.55
N ARG A 118 -13.79 6.16 10.06
CA ARG A 118 -15.11 6.23 10.70
C ARG A 118 -16.23 5.81 9.73
N ASP A 119 -16.16 6.26 8.47
CA ASP A 119 -17.17 5.93 7.46
C ASP A 119 -17.07 4.46 7.00
N TRP A 120 -15.86 3.89 7.00
CA TRP A 120 -15.60 2.48 6.69
C TRP A 120 -15.89 1.54 7.86
N ASP A 121 -15.89 2.02 9.09
CA ASP A 121 -16.25 1.23 10.28
C ASP A 121 -17.77 1.02 10.35
N ARG A 122 -18.28 0.26 9.39
CA ARG A 122 -19.70 -0.09 9.27
C ARG A 122 -20.18 -0.99 10.41
N SER A 123 -19.28 -1.65 11.11
CA SER A 123 -19.56 -2.50 12.25
C SER A 123 -19.78 -1.71 13.55
N GLY A 124 -19.33 -0.45 13.61
CA GLY A 124 -19.42 0.39 14.80
C GLY A 124 -18.52 -0.08 15.93
N CYS A 125 -17.35 -0.62 15.61
CA CYS A 125 -16.38 -1.15 16.58
C CYS A 125 -15.72 -0.07 17.47
N SER A 126 -15.95 1.20 17.20
CA SER A 126 -15.40 2.33 17.96
C SER A 126 -15.82 2.36 19.44
N ASP A 127 -16.87 1.61 19.82
CA ASP A 127 -17.30 1.43 21.21
C ASP A 127 -16.47 0.40 22.01
N GLY A 128 -15.41 -0.17 21.40
CA GLY A 128 -14.54 -1.17 22.02
C GLY A 128 -15.02 -2.62 21.89
N THR A 129 -16.17 -2.85 21.25
CA THR A 129 -16.70 -4.21 21.01
C THR A 129 -16.51 -4.57 19.56
N HIS A 130 -15.74 -5.64 19.29
CA HIS A 130 -15.57 -6.12 17.90
C HIS A 130 -16.88 -6.71 17.35
N ARG A 131 -17.27 -6.26 16.17
CA ARG A 131 -18.39 -6.80 15.39
C ARG A 131 -17.86 -7.18 14.00
N ALA A 132 -18.12 -8.42 13.59
CA ALA A 132 -17.75 -8.85 12.24
C ALA A 132 -18.51 -8.03 11.18
N GLU A 133 -17.79 -7.62 10.14
CA GLU A 133 -18.41 -6.98 8.98
C GLU A 133 -19.37 -7.95 8.30
N GLN A 134 -20.58 -7.46 8.00
CA GLN A 134 -21.51 -8.22 7.17
C GLN A 134 -21.23 -7.88 5.71
N PRO A 135 -20.86 -8.88 4.88
CA PRO A 135 -20.67 -8.64 3.46
C PRO A 135 -21.96 -8.08 2.85
N LEU A 136 -21.80 -7.02 2.06
CA LEU A 136 -22.92 -6.55 1.23
C LEU A 136 -23.15 -7.56 0.10
N PRO A 137 -24.42 -7.80 -0.30
CA PRO A 137 -24.68 -8.64 -1.45
C PRO A 137 -24.05 -8.03 -2.70
N ASP A 138 -23.43 -8.86 -3.52
CA ASP A 138 -22.94 -8.44 -4.83
C ASP A 138 -24.13 -8.34 -5.78
N ASP A 139 -24.50 -7.10 -6.14
CA ASP A 139 -25.57 -6.76 -7.07
C ASP A 139 -25.04 -6.44 -8.48
N THR A 140 -23.76 -6.74 -8.74
CA THR A 140 -23.11 -6.45 -10.00
C THR A 140 -23.69 -7.30 -11.14
N ASP A 141 -24.23 -6.67 -12.19
CA ASP A 141 -24.50 -7.37 -13.46
C ASP A 141 -23.17 -7.61 -14.20
N HIS A 142 -22.53 -8.74 -13.87
CA HIS A 142 -21.24 -9.12 -14.45
C HIS A 142 -21.28 -9.18 -15.98
N SER A 143 -22.37 -9.69 -16.56
CA SER A 143 -22.52 -9.80 -18.02
C SER A 143 -22.62 -8.43 -18.70
N HIS A 144 -23.33 -7.49 -18.10
CA HIS A 144 -23.38 -6.11 -18.60
C HIS A 144 -22.02 -5.44 -18.49
N ARG A 145 -21.33 -5.58 -17.35
CA ARG A 145 -19.98 -5.04 -17.13
C ARG A 145 -18.99 -5.55 -18.17
N GLU A 146 -18.95 -6.86 -18.42
CA GLU A 146 -18.04 -7.46 -19.41
C GLU A 146 -18.31 -6.92 -20.82
N ARG A 147 -19.56 -6.80 -21.23
CA ARG A 147 -19.92 -6.21 -22.53
C ARG A 147 -19.50 -4.74 -22.64
N ALA A 148 -19.71 -3.97 -21.58
CA ALA A 148 -19.33 -2.54 -21.56
C ALA A 148 -17.80 -2.36 -21.66
N ILE A 149 -17.02 -3.17 -20.92
CA ILE A 149 -15.56 -3.16 -20.99
C ILE A 149 -15.07 -3.58 -22.38
N HIS A 150 -15.63 -4.66 -22.92
CA HIS A 150 -15.26 -5.13 -24.26
C HIS A 150 -15.55 -4.07 -25.33
N ALA A 151 -16.70 -3.41 -25.27
CA ALA A 151 -17.04 -2.32 -26.20
C ALA A 151 -16.05 -1.14 -26.11
N ASP A 152 -15.59 -0.78 -24.90
CA ASP A 152 -14.59 0.29 -24.73
C ASP A 152 -13.22 -0.12 -25.32
N LEU A 153 -12.79 -1.36 -25.11
CA LEU A 153 -11.52 -1.85 -25.65
C LEU A 153 -11.52 -1.86 -27.19
N VAL A 154 -12.60 -2.35 -27.81
CA VAL A 154 -12.75 -2.35 -29.27
C VAL A 154 -12.73 -0.92 -29.85
N ARG A 155 -13.38 0.03 -29.20
CA ARG A 155 -13.35 1.44 -29.60
C ARG A 155 -11.92 2.00 -29.58
N ARG A 156 -11.14 1.75 -28.51
CA ARG A 156 -9.74 2.23 -28.37
C ARG A 156 -8.82 1.63 -29.43
N GLU A 157 -9.00 0.36 -29.79
CA GLU A 157 -8.24 -0.29 -30.85
C GLU A 157 -8.49 0.36 -32.21
N GLY A 158 -9.74 0.78 -32.49
CA GLY A 158 -10.11 1.49 -33.73
C GLY A 158 -9.53 2.92 -33.81
N GLU A 159 -9.47 3.62 -32.68
CA GLU A 159 -8.91 4.99 -32.61
C GLU A 159 -7.38 5.00 -32.75
N GLY A 160 -6.68 3.94 -32.32
CA GLY A 160 -5.22 3.81 -32.40
C GLY A 160 -4.68 3.50 -33.81
N GLN A 161 -5.57 3.20 -34.80
CA GLN A 161 -5.22 2.87 -36.18
C GLN A 161 -5.48 4.01 -37.19
N SER A 162 -5.90 5.17 -36.73
CA SER A 162 -6.18 6.36 -37.55
C SER A 162 -5.10 7.43 -37.36
#